data_b1d820cba455228c0d883c51e44de305
#
_entry.id   b1d820cba455228c0d883c51e44de305
#
_cell.length_a   1.000
_cell.length_b   1.000
_cell.length_c   1.000
_cell.angle_alpha   90.00
_cell.angle_beta   90.00
_cell.angle_gamma   90.00
#
_symmetry.space_group_name_H-M   'P 1'
#
loop_
_entity.id
_entity.type
_entity.pdbx_description
1 polymer ?
#
loop_
_entity_poly.entity_id
_entity_poly.type
_entity_poly.pdbx_seq_one_letter_code
_entity_poly.pdbx_strand_id
1 'polypeptide(L)'
;MKPRAAFFIFGLTLAIGLWGVHVVARSSSDKSKDEIRALETARNEAIVHGDAASLERMTSDDYTFVTLRGELRTKAEIVKGFATGAFRYSSREISDLNIRVYGNAAVVTGLSTQKGTENGKDYSGDYRFTRVYVKENGRWLTVALQTTLILN
;
A
#
# COMPACT_ATOMS: atom_id res chain seq x y z
N MET A 1 39.43 81.62 -2.51
CA MET A 1 38.16 80.90 -2.44
C MET A 1 38.19 79.74 -3.41
N LYS A 2 38.28 78.50 -2.92
CA LYS A 2 38.25 77.24 -3.72
C LYS A 2 36.91 76.52 -3.56
N PRO A 3 36.23 76.11 -4.64
CA PRO A 3 35.01 75.34 -4.52
C PRO A 3 35.33 73.91 -4.19
N ARG A 4 34.60 73.35 -3.24
CA ARG A 4 34.58 71.94 -2.85
C ARG A 4 33.72 71.17 -3.83
N ALA A 5 34.29 70.17 -4.53
CA ALA A 5 33.60 69.22 -5.34
C ALA A 5 32.89 68.13 -4.41
N ALA A 6 31.61 67.98 -4.55
CA ALA A 6 30.86 66.92 -3.88
C ALA A 6 30.86 65.70 -4.79
N PHE A 7 31.43 64.57 -4.31
CA PHE A 7 31.30 63.25 -4.95
C PHE A 7 30.01 62.58 -4.51
N PHE A 8 29.07 62.40 -5.45
CA PHE A 8 27.94 61.53 -5.27
C PHE A 8 28.32 60.08 -5.56
N ILE A 9 28.35 59.24 -4.54
CA ILE A 9 28.50 57.79 -4.68
C ILE A 9 27.13 57.20 -4.92
N PHE A 10 26.89 56.74 -6.15
CA PHE A 10 25.68 55.93 -6.49
C PHE A 10 25.88 54.52 -5.97
N GLY A 11 25.23 54.18 -4.88
CA GLY A 11 25.20 52.80 -4.36
C GLY A 11 24.24 51.93 -5.18
N LEU A 12 24.79 51.04 -5.99
CA LEU A 12 24.05 50.01 -6.72
C LEU A 12 23.72 48.87 -5.74
N THR A 13 22.50 48.85 -5.18
CA THR A 13 22.02 47.72 -4.38
C THR A 13 21.59 46.59 -5.30
N LEU A 14 22.43 45.55 -5.37
CA LEU A 14 22.10 44.32 -6.07
C LEU A 14 21.12 43.50 -5.19
N ALA A 15 19.83 43.51 -5.51
CA ALA A 15 18.84 42.66 -4.88
C ALA A 15 18.97 41.24 -5.42
N ILE A 16 19.68 40.37 -4.69
CA ILE A 16 19.74 38.94 -4.96
C ILE A 16 18.39 38.36 -4.50
N GLY A 17 17.50 38.13 -5.45
CA GLY A 17 16.23 37.39 -5.20
C GLY A 17 16.56 35.94 -4.87
N LEU A 18 16.49 35.56 -3.58
CA LEU A 18 16.49 34.19 -3.13
C LEU A 18 15.16 33.52 -3.57
N TRP A 19 15.19 32.83 -4.70
CA TRP A 19 14.16 31.91 -5.08
C TRP A 19 14.25 30.70 -4.15
N GLY A 20 13.50 30.74 -3.06
CA GLY A 20 13.37 29.62 -2.15
C GLY A 20 12.71 28.45 -2.87
N VAL A 21 13.46 27.40 -3.17
CA VAL A 21 12.91 26.12 -3.59
C VAL A 21 12.19 25.55 -2.37
N HIS A 22 10.85 25.71 -2.32
CA HIS A 22 10.02 25.05 -1.31
C HIS A 22 9.99 23.57 -1.61
N VAL A 23 10.92 22.80 -1.06
CA VAL A 23 10.82 21.34 -1.00
C VAL A 23 9.69 21.04 -0.01
N VAL A 24 8.50 20.72 -0.54
CA VAL A 24 7.40 20.23 0.28
C VAL A 24 7.80 18.85 0.80
N ALA A 25 8.21 18.79 2.06
CA ALA A 25 8.50 17.52 2.73
C ALA A 25 7.22 16.70 2.76
N ARG A 26 7.22 15.52 2.11
CA ARG A 26 6.11 14.57 2.11
C ARG A 26 5.86 14.10 3.53
N SER A 27 4.61 14.10 4.00
CA SER A 27 4.30 13.67 5.37
C SER A 27 4.66 12.18 5.56
N SER A 28 5.02 11.78 6.78
CA SER A 28 5.30 10.36 7.09
C SER A 28 4.10 9.46 6.79
N SER A 29 2.89 10.00 6.94
CA SER A 29 1.64 9.33 6.59
C SER A 29 1.51 9.09 5.09
N ASP A 30 1.88 10.06 4.24
CA ASP A 30 1.78 9.92 2.79
C ASP A 30 2.79 8.91 2.27
N LYS A 31 4.01 8.92 2.82
CA LYS A 31 5.01 7.89 2.52
C LYS A 31 4.49 6.49 2.87
N SER A 32 3.89 6.33 4.05
CA SER A 32 3.33 5.04 4.47
C SER A 32 2.17 4.59 3.57
N LYS A 33 1.32 5.50 3.10
CA LYS A 33 0.26 5.15 2.14
C LYS A 33 0.82 4.64 0.81
N ASP A 34 1.91 5.25 0.32
CA ASP A 34 2.56 4.81 -0.91
C ASP A 34 3.23 3.44 -0.74
N GLU A 35 3.91 3.21 0.40
CA GLU A 35 4.49 1.90 0.75
C GLU A 35 3.40 0.81 0.76
N ILE A 36 2.24 1.08 1.37
CA ILE A 36 1.13 0.13 1.43
C ILE A 36 0.49 -0.07 0.05
N ARG A 37 0.35 0.97 -0.75
CA ARG A 37 -0.17 0.84 -2.13
C ARG A 37 0.72 -0.06 -2.99
N ALA A 38 2.04 0.12 -2.91
CA ALA A 38 2.99 -0.74 -3.60
C ALA A 38 2.90 -2.19 -3.10
N LEU A 39 2.70 -2.39 -1.79
CA LEU A 39 2.52 -3.71 -1.20
C LEU A 39 1.23 -4.39 -1.65
N GLU A 40 0.11 -3.64 -1.80
CA GLU A 40 -1.14 -4.16 -2.36
C GLU A 40 -0.95 -4.63 -3.82
N THR A 41 -0.21 -3.86 -4.62
CA THR A 41 0.12 -4.24 -6.01
C THR A 41 0.96 -5.51 -6.03
N ALA A 42 2.07 -5.55 -5.30
CA ALA A 42 2.95 -6.73 -5.24
C ALA A 42 2.24 -7.98 -4.71
N ARG A 43 1.35 -7.80 -3.72
CA ARG A 43 0.54 -8.89 -3.18
C ARG A 43 -0.47 -9.40 -4.21
N ASN A 44 -1.09 -8.50 -4.98
CA ASN A 44 -2.02 -8.86 -6.05
C ASN A 44 -1.32 -9.69 -7.14
N GLU A 45 -0.14 -9.27 -7.58
CA GLU A 45 0.71 -9.99 -8.54
C GLU A 45 1.10 -11.38 -8.00
N ALA A 46 1.53 -11.47 -6.74
CA ALA A 46 1.89 -12.73 -6.11
C ALA A 46 0.70 -13.72 -6.07
N ILE A 47 -0.51 -13.24 -5.82
CA ILE A 47 -1.74 -14.05 -5.84
C ILE A 47 -2.01 -14.60 -7.26
N VAL A 48 -1.95 -13.76 -8.28
CA VAL A 48 -2.21 -14.17 -9.68
C VAL A 48 -1.17 -15.16 -10.18
N HIS A 49 0.10 -14.97 -9.81
CA HIS A 49 1.19 -15.87 -10.22
C HIS A 49 1.36 -17.10 -9.31
N GLY A 50 0.61 -17.20 -8.20
CA GLY A 50 0.76 -18.28 -7.24
C GLY A 50 2.07 -18.24 -6.46
N ASP A 51 2.70 -17.06 -6.33
CA ASP A 51 3.98 -16.88 -5.63
C ASP A 51 3.79 -16.94 -4.11
N ALA A 52 3.76 -18.17 -3.60
CA ALA A 52 3.62 -18.46 -2.18
C ALA A 52 4.72 -17.82 -1.33
N ALA A 53 5.98 -17.81 -1.83
CA ALA A 53 7.11 -17.26 -1.10
C ALA A 53 7.00 -15.74 -0.90
N SER A 54 6.54 -15.01 -1.91
CA SER A 54 6.25 -13.57 -1.76
C SER A 54 5.09 -13.32 -0.81
N LEU A 55 4.03 -14.11 -0.88
CA LEU A 55 2.90 -14.00 0.06
C LEU A 55 3.33 -14.26 1.50
N GLU A 56 4.21 -15.24 1.73
CA GLU A 56 4.77 -15.53 3.04
C GLU A 56 5.53 -14.34 3.62
N ARG A 57 6.41 -13.71 2.83
CA ARG A 57 7.21 -12.53 3.26
C ARG A 57 6.37 -11.30 3.56
N MET A 58 5.21 -11.16 2.93
CA MET A 58 4.29 -10.01 3.09
C MET A 58 3.24 -10.23 4.19
N THR A 59 3.26 -11.37 4.87
CA THR A 59 2.22 -11.77 5.83
C THR A 59 2.88 -12.02 7.20
N SER A 60 2.29 -11.45 8.27
CA SER A 60 2.74 -11.67 9.65
C SER A 60 2.45 -13.11 10.09
N ASP A 61 3.19 -13.60 11.10
CA ASP A 61 3.02 -14.97 11.60
C ASP A 61 1.68 -15.16 12.35
N ASP A 62 1.14 -14.09 12.93
CA ASP A 62 -0.17 -14.06 13.61
C ASP A 62 -1.35 -13.74 12.69
N TYR A 63 -1.14 -13.81 11.37
CA TYR A 63 -2.15 -13.47 10.38
C TYR A 63 -3.43 -14.28 10.50
N THR A 64 -4.56 -13.58 10.36
CA THR A 64 -5.90 -14.18 10.30
C THR A 64 -6.66 -13.71 9.07
N PHE A 65 -7.23 -14.66 8.32
CA PHE A 65 -8.13 -14.37 7.22
C PHE A 65 -9.53 -14.95 7.52
N VAL A 66 -10.52 -14.06 7.56
CA VAL A 66 -11.94 -14.43 7.62
C VAL A 66 -12.46 -14.52 6.19
N THR A 67 -12.75 -15.73 5.74
CA THR A 67 -13.28 -15.98 4.38
C THR A 67 -14.72 -15.52 4.24
N LEU A 68 -15.22 -15.47 3.00
CA LEU A 68 -16.64 -15.18 2.71
C LEU A 68 -17.64 -16.15 3.38
N ARG A 69 -17.15 -17.32 3.85
CA ARG A 69 -17.94 -18.33 4.55
C ARG A 69 -17.80 -18.28 6.07
N GLY A 70 -17.05 -17.30 6.60
CA GLY A 70 -16.77 -17.17 8.03
C GLY A 70 -15.69 -18.13 8.53
N GLU A 71 -14.99 -18.85 7.64
CA GLU A 71 -13.87 -19.71 8.02
C GLU A 71 -12.67 -18.84 8.40
N LEU A 72 -11.95 -19.22 9.44
CA LEU A 72 -10.67 -18.63 9.80
C LEU A 72 -9.55 -19.40 9.11
N ARG A 73 -8.62 -18.68 8.47
CA ARG A 73 -7.41 -19.25 7.87
C ARG A 73 -6.18 -18.53 8.38
N THR A 74 -5.14 -19.30 8.65
CA THR A 74 -3.84 -18.85 9.10
C THR A 74 -2.92 -18.54 7.91
N LYS A 75 -1.79 -17.87 8.17
CA LYS A 75 -0.70 -17.69 7.21
C LYS A 75 -0.28 -19.01 6.56
N ALA A 76 -0.05 -20.05 7.38
CA ALA A 76 0.43 -21.35 6.90
C ALA A 76 -0.55 -22.00 5.90
N GLU A 77 -1.86 -21.91 6.16
CA GLU A 77 -2.89 -22.45 5.26
C GLU A 77 -2.93 -21.68 3.93
N ILE A 78 -2.81 -20.34 3.96
CA ILE A 78 -2.78 -19.52 2.75
C ILE A 78 -1.54 -19.83 1.92
N VAL A 79 -0.35 -19.81 2.53
CA VAL A 79 0.92 -20.10 1.85
C VAL A 79 0.90 -21.52 1.25
N LYS A 80 0.42 -22.51 2.02
CA LYS A 80 0.27 -23.88 1.54
C LYS A 80 -0.70 -23.97 0.35
N GLY A 81 -1.84 -23.28 0.41
CA GLY A 81 -2.83 -23.26 -0.66
C GLY A 81 -2.25 -22.78 -2.00
N PHE A 82 -1.44 -21.72 -1.99
CA PHE A 82 -0.73 -21.24 -3.16
C PHE A 82 0.42 -22.16 -3.58
N ALA A 83 1.24 -22.62 -2.65
CA ALA A 83 2.38 -23.50 -2.94
C ALA A 83 1.96 -24.83 -3.59
N THR A 84 0.81 -25.38 -3.20
CA THR A 84 0.29 -26.63 -3.76
C THR A 84 -0.56 -26.42 -5.02
N GLY A 85 -0.88 -25.15 -5.36
CA GLY A 85 -1.82 -24.80 -6.42
C GLY A 85 -3.28 -25.16 -6.11
N ALA A 86 -3.61 -25.37 -4.83
CA ALA A 86 -5.00 -25.50 -4.40
C ALA A 86 -5.77 -24.19 -4.57
N PHE A 87 -5.06 -23.06 -4.49
CA PHE A 87 -5.57 -21.71 -4.78
C PHE A 87 -4.96 -21.23 -6.10
N ARG A 88 -5.80 -20.93 -7.08
CA ARG A 88 -5.39 -20.51 -8.43
C ARG A 88 -6.25 -19.34 -8.88
N TYR A 89 -5.61 -18.28 -9.32
CA TYR A 89 -6.29 -17.11 -9.85
C TYR A 89 -5.77 -16.81 -11.26
N SER A 90 -6.64 -16.80 -12.25
CA SER A 90 -6.31 -16.43 -13.63
C SER A 90 -6.30 -14.92 -13.83
N SER A 91 -7.06 -14.20 -13.04
CA SER A 91 -7.05 -12.73 -13.02
C SER A 91 -7.52 -12.21 -11.67
N ARG A 92 -6.97 -11.07 -11.26
CA ARG A 92 -7.43 -10.34 -10.09
C ARG A 92 -7.11 -8.86 -10.26
N GLU A 93 -8.15 -8.03 -10.18
CA GLU A 93 -8.05 -6.58 -10.24
C GLU A 93 -8.44 -5.99 -8.88
N ILE A 94 -7.71 -4.97 -8.46
CA ILE A 94 -7.99 -4.22 -7.22
C ILE A 94 -8.36 -2.80 -7.60
N SER A 95 -9.49 -2.34 -7.09
CA SER A 95 -9.99 -0.98 -7.27
C SER A 95 -10.56 -0.42 -5.95
N ASP A 96 -11.00 0.83 -5.98
CA ASP A 96 -11.60 1.49 -4.80
C ASP A 96 -10.71 1.45 -3.54
N LEU A 97 -9.37 1.49 -3.69
CA LEU A 97 -8.47 1.44 -2.55
C LEU A 97 -8.56 2.70 -1.69
N ASN A 98 -8.94 2.52 -0.43
CA ASN A 98 -8.89 3.54 0.61
C ASN A 98 -7.90 3.11 1.70
N ILE A 99 -6.77 3.83 1.82
CA ILE A 99 -5.68 3.53 2.75
C ILE A 99 -5.69 4.57 3.86
N ARG A 100 -5.90 4.12 5.10
CA ARG A 100 -5.89 4.95 6.31
C ARG A 100 -4.77 4.47 7.22
N VAL A 101 -3.84 5.38 7.56
CA VAL A 101 -2.65 5.07 8.37
C VAL A 101 -2.82 5.66 9.77
N TYR A 102 -2.51 4.88 10.78
CA TYR A 102 -2.60 5.19 12.20
C TYR A 102 -1.28 4.80 12.90
N GLY A 103 -0.26 5.64 12.77
CA GLY A 103 1.08 5.32 13.27
C GLY A 103 1.67 4.09 12.59
N ASN A 104 1.90 3.01 13.34
CA ASN A 104 2.43 1.74 12.83
C ASN A 104 1.33 0.75 12.40
N ALA A 105 0.07 1.17 12.37
CA ALA A 105 -1.03 0.38 11.84
C ALA A 105 -1.70 1.07 10.65
N ALA A 106 -2.29 0.28 9.76
CA ALA A 106 -3.09 0.81 8.67
C ALA A 106 -4.27 -0.10 8.36
N VAL A 107 -5.37 0.52 7.94
CA VAL A 107 -6.57 -0.16 7.47
C VAL A 107 -6.76 0.17 6.00
N VAL A 108 -6.88 -0.87 5.19
CA VAL A 108 -7.12 -0.78 3.75
C VAL A 108 -8.46 -1.42 3.44
N THR A 109 -9.32 -0.67 2.77
CA THR A 109 -10.54 -1.21 2.17
C THR A 109 -10.48 -1.09 0.66
N GLY A 110 -11.12 -2.00 -0.06
CA GLY A 110 -11.12 -1.98 -1.51
C GLY A 110 -12.11 -2.98 -2.12
N LEU A 111 -12.11 -3.00 -3.43
CA LEU A 111 -12.83 -3.96 -4.26
C LEU A 111 -11.83 -4.88 -4.96
N SER A 112 -12.10 -6.17 -4.97
CA SER A 112 -11.35 -7.17 -5.73
C SER A 112 -12.30 -7.85 -6.71
N THR A 113 -12.08 -7.65 -8.01
CA THR A 113 -12.73 -8.42 -9.08
C THR A 113 -11.78 -9.54 -9.49
N GLN A 114 -12.20 -10.78 -9.37
CA GLN A 114 -11.30 -11.91 -9.55
C GLN A 114 -11.94 -13.09 -10.28
N LYS A 115 -11.10 -13.88 -10.97
CA LYS A 115 -11.43 -15.19 -11.54
C LYS A 115 -10.44 -16.22 -11.00
N GLY A 116 -10.95 -17.27 -10.36
CA GLY A 116 -10.08 -18.27 -9.77
C GLY A 116 -10.84 -19.41 -9.10
N THR A 117 -10.08 -20.35 -8.59
CA THR A 117 -10.58 -21.49 -7.83
C THR A 117 -9.80 -21.66 -6.53
N GLU A 118 -10.48 -22.11 -5.50
CA GLU A 118 -9.88 -22.54 -4.24
C GLU A 118 -10.35 -23.95 -3.89
N ASN A 119 -9.42 -24.89 -3.78
CA ASN A 119 -9.71 -26.32 -3.57
C ASN A 119 -10.70 -26.88 -4.61
N GLY A 120 -10.55 -26.47 -5.88
CA GLY A 120 -11.40 -26.90 -7.00
C GLY A 120 -12.80 -26.29 -7.04
N LYS A 121 -13.15 -25.41 -6.10
CA LYS A 121 -14.41 -24.66 -6.09
C LYS A 121 -14.20 -23.29 -6.73
N ASP A 122 -15.20 -22.83 -7.49
CA ASP A 122 -15.19 -21.48 -8.06
C ASP A 122 -15.16 -20.42 -6.95
N TYR A 123 -14.22 -19.48 -7.07
CA TYR A 123 -14.02 -18.36 -6.17
C TYR A 123 -13.97 -17.04 -6.95
N SER A 124 -14.61 -17.05 -8.14
CA SER A 124 -14.73 -15.88 -9.01
C SER A 124 -15.81 -14.93 -8.48
N GLY A 125 -15.68 -13.64 -8.79
CA GLY A 125 -16.66 -12.62 -8.45
C GLY A 125 -16.03 -11.33 -7.94
N ASP A 126 -16.91 -10.46 -7.44
CA ASP A 126 -16.57 -9.17 -6.86
C ASP A 126 -16.62 -9.25 -5.33
N TYR A 127 -15.56 -8.79 -4.68
CA TYR A 127 -15.42 -8.88 -3.22
C TYR A 127 -15.06 -7.53 -2.64
N ARG A 128 -15.82 -7.06 -1.65
CA ARG A 128 -15.32 -6.03 -0.73
C ARG A 128 -14.35 -6.68 0.25
N PHE A 129 -13.27 -5.99 0.53
CA PHE A 129 -12.33 -6.46 1.53
C PHE A 129 -11.92 -5.36 2.51
N THR A 130 -11.57 -5.80 3.71
CA THR A 130 -10.87 -5.02 4.72
C THR A 130 -9.59 -5.75 5.08
N ARG A 131 -8.45 -5.07 4.94
CA ARG A 131 -7.15 -5.59 5.31
C ARG A 131 -6.49 -4.67 6.32
N VAL A 132 -5.85 -5.27 7.31
CA VAL A 132 -5.08 -4.56 8.33
C VAL A 132 -3.60 -4.87 8.14
N TYR A 133 -2.81 -3.82 8.20
CA TYR A 133 -1.35 -3.87 8.18
C TYR A 133 -0.78 -3.36 9.49
N VAL A 134 0.36 -3.92 9.90
CA VAL A 134 1.21 -3.37 10.96
C VAL A 134 2.63 -3.18 10.43
N LYS A 135 3.34 -2.18 10.95
CA LYS A 135 4.74 -1.93 10.61
C LYS A 135 5.64 -2.54 11.68
N GLU A 136 6.30 -3.63 11.33
CA GLU A 136 7.23 -4.36 12.18
C GLU A 136 8.65 -4.28 11.60
N ASN A 137 9.62 -3.88 12.40
CA ASN A 137 11.02 -3.74 11.98
C ASN A 137 11.18 -2.92 10.68
N GLY A 138 10.38 -1.85 10.54
CA GLY A 138 10.42 -0.97 9.38
C GLY A 138 9.66 -1.47 8.14
N ARG A 139 9.05 -2.66 8.16
CA ARG A 139 8.29 -3.27 7.06
C ARG A 139 6.81 -3.38 7.39
N TRP A 140 5.95 -3.09 6.43
CA TRP A 140 4.53 -3.35 6.54
C TRP A 140 4.23 -4.82 6.27
N LEU A 141 3.52 -5.46 7.20
CA LEU A 141 3.04 -6.84 7.09
C LEU A 141 1.52 -6.86 7.24
N THR A 142 0.85 -7.72 6.48
CA THR A 142 -0.59 -7.92 6.65
C THR A 142 -0.83 -8.83 7.86
N VAL A 143 -1.71 -8.40 8.77
CA VAL A 143 -2.08 -9.16 9.99
C VAL A 143 -3.50 -9.67 9.96
N ALA A 144 -4.39 -9.01 9.20
CA ALA A 144 -5.77 -9.46 9.08
C ALA A 144 -6.35 -9.18 7.70
N LEU A 145 -7.23 -10.05 7.25
CA LEU A 145 -8.05 -9.87 6.06
C LEU A 145 -9.46 -10.38 6.34
N GLN A 146 -10.45 -9.65 5.86
CA GLN A 146 -11.81 -10.15 5.71
C GLN A 146 -12.32 -9.84 4.31
N THR A 147 -13.03 -10.78 3.70
CA THR A 147 -13.67 -10.61 2.38
C THR A 147 -15.15 -10.89 2.46
N THR A 148 -15.93 -10.16 1.68
CA THR A 148 -17.37 -10.32 1.54
C THR A 148 -17.70 -10.31 0.05
N LEU A 149 -18.37 -11.37 -0.42
CA LEU A 149 -18.86 -11.47 -1.79
C LEU A 149 -19.96 -10.43 -2.01
N ILE A 150 -19.91 -9.70 -3.10
CA ILE A 150 -21.00 -8.83 -3.55
C ILE A 150 -21.96 -9.68 -4.34
N LEU A 151 -23.20 -9.76 -3.85
CA LEU A 151 -24.30 -10.42 -4.55
C LEU A 151 -25.00 -9.38 -5.43
N ASN A 152 -25.02 -9.61 -6.73
CA ASN A 152 -25.75 -8.78 -7.72
C ASN A 152 -27.16 -9.33 -7.90
#